data_e82dece2fe4cef8d3df33807d43d4661
#
_entry.id   e82dece2fe4cef8d3df33807d43d4661
#
_cell.length_a   1.000
_cell.length_b   1.000
_cell.length_c   1.000
_cell.angle_alpha   90.00
_cell.angle_beta   90.00
_cell.angle_gamma   90.00
#
_symmetry.space_group_name_H-M   'P 1'
#
loop_
_entity.id
_entity.type
_entity.pdbx_description
1 polymer ?
#
loop_
_entity_poly.entity_id
_entity_poly.type
_entity_poly.pdbx_seq_one_letter_code
_entity_poly.pdbx_strand_id
1 'polypeptide(L)'
;MNPTELTPMDMAAVMASSKVLVVGDVMLDRYLMGDVFRISPEAPVPILQVMEEETRLGGAANVAMNIKALGGQVGLQSIVGCDAAGDELSRLLKRSGISARLVGDEGLRTTMKWRLVARSQQMMRADFEDRPGEKALATLFEHFSNDLLDHHAVLISDYAKGALVDVQQMIALAKQNGLKVLVDPKGHDFSKYKGADLITPNRQELMHIIGPWQDEDQLRMKVTQLCDSLDIRSLVLTRAEEGMTLFEPERRVHLPAQQVEIADVTGAGDTVIAVLAMLVASGVPLVHAMTLANRAGGLVVAKFGTATLSATELLGA
;
A
#
# COMPACT_ATOMS: atom_id res chain seq x y z
N MET A 1 -17.21 -21.59 5.50
CA MET A 1 -18.02 -20.69 6.36
C MET A 1 -18.57 -19.60 5.47
N ASN A 2 -19.85 -19.29 5.53
CA ASN A 2 -20.45 -18.25 4.68
C ASN A 2 -20.09 -16.88 5.25
N PRO A 3 -19.29 -16.01 4.57
CA PRO A 3 -18.80 -14.75 5.13
C PRO A 3 -19.89 -13.74 5.47
N THR A 4 -21.09 -13.90 4.90
CA THR A 4 -22.25 -13.03 5.18
C THR A 4 -22.90 -13.30 6.54
N GLU A 5 -22.51 -14.37 7.24
CA GLU A 5 -23.05 -14.78 8.53
C GLU A 5 -22.05 -14.56 9.69
N LEU A 6 -20.83 -14.08 9.38
CA LEU A 6 -19.83 -13.83 10.42
C LEU A 6 -20.18 -12.62 11.28
N THR A 7 -20.12 -12.80 12.59
CA THR A 7 -20.21 -11.68 13.51
C THR A 7 -18.96 -10.79 13.43
N PRO A 8 -19.00 -9.52 13.90
CA PRO A 8 -17.80 -8.69 14.01
C PRO A 8 -16.65 -9.39 14.75
N MET A 9 -16.96 -10.16 15.79
CA MET A 9 -15.96 -10.90 16.57
C MET A 9 -15.33 -12.05 15.77
N ASP A 10 -16.13 -12.78 14.96
CA ASP A 10 -15.63 -13.83 14.08
C ASP A 10 -14.73 -13.22 12.98
N MET A 11 -15.12 -12.08 12.42
CA MET A 11 -14.33 -11.38 11.42
C MET A 11 -13.01 -10.86 11.99
N ALA A 12 -13.00 -10.33 13.23
CA ALA A 12 -11.77 -9.93 13.91
C ALA A 12 -10.84 -11.15 14.11
N ALA A 13 -11.38 -12.31 14.49
CA ALA A 13 -10.59 -13.54 14.60
C ALA A 13 -10.02 -14.01 13.26
N VAL A 14 -10.80 -13.91 12.18
CA VAL A 14 -10.36 -14.19 10.81
C VAL A 14 -9.19 -13.28 10.42
N MET A 15 -9.31 -11.97 10.67
CA MET A 15 -8.24 -11.00 10.40
C MET A 15 -6.99 -11.29 11.22
N ALA A 16 -7.14 -11.63 12.51
CA ALA A 16 -6.03 -11.94 13.41
C ALA A 16 -5.28 -13.24 13.02
N SER A 17 -5.94 -14.15 12.34
CA SER A 17 -5.31 -15.39 11.82
C SER A 17 -4.51 -15.18 10.55
N SER A 18 -4.65 -14.04 9.87
CA SER A 18 -3.94 -13.75 8.63
C SER A 18 -2.44 -13.61 8.86
N LYS A 19 -1.64 -14.17 7.95
CA LYS A 19 -0.18 -13.99 7.89
C LYS A 19 0.19 -13.48 6.51
N VAL A 20 0.56 -12.21 6.41
CA VAL A 20 0.88 -11.54 5.14
C VAL A 20 2.35 -11.15 5.10
N LEU A 21 3.07 -11.59 4.06
CA LEU A 21 4.40 -11.07 3.75
C LEU A 21 4.25 -9.83 2.86
N VAL A 22 4.60 -8.67 3.37
CA VAL A 22 4.68 -7.43 2.61
C VAL A 22 6.10 -7.26 2.08
N VAL A 23 6.26 -7.11 0.79
CA VAL A 23 7.53 -6.76 0.15
C VAL A 23 7.33 -5.54 -0.74
N GLY A 24 8.22 -4.55 -0.64
CA GLY A 24 8.07 -3.33 -1.43
C GLY A 24 8.95 -2.17 -0.99
N ASP A 25 8.63 -1.00 -1.54
CA ASP A 25 9.37 0.22 -1.26
C ASP A 25 8.87 0.86 0.04
N VAL A 26 9.75 0.98 1.02
CA VAL A 26 9.48 1.71 2.27
C VAL A 26 9.99 3.13 2.20
N MET A 27 9.38 4.03 2.97
CA MET A 27 9.82 5.41 3.06
C MET A 27 9.44 6.04 4.39
N LEU A 28 10.06 7.19 4.70
CA LEU A 28 9.65 8.07 5.77
C LEU A 28 8.90 9.28 5.21
N ASP A 29 7.71 9.53 5.74
CA ASP A 29 6.96 10.75 5.53
C ASP A 29 7.22 11.69 6.70
N ARG A 30 7.95 12.79 6.45
CA ARG A 30 8.31 13.77 7.48
C ARG A 30 7.51 15.05 7.26
N TYR A 31 6.74 15.43 8.27
CA TYR A 31 5.92 16.62 8.28
C TYR A 31 6.59 17.69 9.13
N LEU A 32 6.87 18.84 8.51
CA LEU A 32 7.32 20.05 9.17
C LEU A 32 6.14 21.01 9.21
N MET A 33 5.49 21.11 10.36
CA MET A 33 4.27 21.88 10.55
C MET A 33 4.58 23.20 11.26
N GLY A 34 3.97 24.30 10.79
CA GLY A 34 4.22 25.60 11.38
C GLY A 34 3.43 26.72 10.70
N ASP A 35 3.94 27.93 10.83
CA ASP A 35 3.33 29.14 10.27
C ASP A 35 4.29 29.90 9.36
N VAL A 36 3.74 30.65 8.42
CA VAL A 36 4.46 31.56 7.54
C VAL A 36 4.08 33.00 7.91
N PHE A 37 5.01 33.75 8.50
CA PHE A 37 4.78 35.13 8.95
C PHE A 37 5.53 36.15 8.10
N ARG A 38 6.52 35.75 7.32
CA ARG A 38 7.39 36.66 6.57
C ARG A 38 7.94 36.01 5.30
N ILE A 39 8.32 36.89 4.37
CA ILE A 39 9.10 36.51 3.19
C ILE A 39 10.60 36.66 3.53
N SER A 40 11.42 35.78 2.95
CA SER A 40 12.87 35.84 3.14
C SER A 40 13.47 37.15 2.57
N PRO A 41 14.42 37.76 3.28
CA PRO A 41 15.19 38.89 2.71
C PRO A 41 16.19 38.43 1.63
N GLU A 42 16.49 37.13 1.55
CA GLU A 42 17.47 36.57 0.60
C GLU A 42 16.85 36.22 -0.75
N ALA A 43 15.55 35.90 -0.78
CA ALA A 43 14.80 35.54 -1.99
C ALA A 43 13.29 35.73 -1.76
N PRO A 44 12.46 35.90 -2.81
CA PRO A 44 11.01 36.08 -2.68
C PRO A 44 10.29 34.72 -2.35
N VAL A 45 10.71 34.07 -1.27
CA VAL A 45 10.16 32.80 -0.79
C VAL A 45 9.63 32.95 0.64
N PRO A 46 8.54 32.25 1.00
CA PRO A 46 8.03 32.22 2.37
C PRO A 46 9.00 31.54 3.32
N ILE A 47 9.09 32.01 4.55
CA ILE A 47 9.82 31.37 5.64
C ILE A 47 8.81 30.62 6.50
N LEU A 48 8.89 29.27 6.50
CA LEU A 48 8.14 28.43 7.42
C LEU A 48 8.85 28.43 8.77
N GLN A 49 8.19 28.94 9.80
CA GLN A 49 8.64 28.76 11.17
C GLN A 49 8.09 27.44 11.69
N VAL A 50 8.95 26.41 11.74
CA VAL A 50 8.56 25.07 12.17
C VAL A 50 8.27 25.08 13.68
N MET A 51 7.09 24.61 14.05
CA MET A 51 6.62 24.47 15.43
C MET A 51 6.51 23.02 15.87
N GLU A 52 6.26 22.13 14.91
CA GLU A 52 6.09 20.70 15.15
C GLU A 52 6.74 19.90 14.03
N GLU A 53 7.36 18.79 14.40
CA GLU A 53 7.92 17.82 13.46
C GLU A 53 7.35 16.45 13.78
N GLU A 54 6.81 15.78 12.75
CA GLU A 54 6.29 14.43 12.86
C GLU A 54 6.88 13.56 11.75
N THR A 55 7.31 12.35 12.11
CA THR A 55 7.79 11.35 11.14
C THR A 55 6.87 10.14 11.19
N ARG A 56 6.39 9.71 10.01
CA ARG A 56 5.50 8.56 9.82
C ARG A 56 6.11 7.55 8.87
N LEU A 57 5.72 6.29 9.04
CA LEU A 57 6.04 5.21 8.11
C LEU A 57 5.17 5.34 6.85
N GLY A 58 5.79 5.30 5.66
CA GLY A 58 5.11 5.39 4.37
C GLY A 58 5.41 4.20 3.46
N GLY A 59 4.70 4.10 2.35
CA GLY A 59 4.83 3.01 1.38
C GLY A 59 4.52 1.64 1.99
N ALA A 60 5.30 0.62 1.64
CA ALA A 60 5.12 -0.74 2.14
C ALA A 60 5.13 -0.82 3.69
N ALA A 61 5.81 0.11 4.37
CA ALA A 61 5.79 0.19 5.83
C ALA A 61 4.41 0.66 6.36
N ASN A 62 3.73 1.58 5.66
CA ASN A 62 2.37 1.98 6.01
C ASN A 62 1.37 0.84 5.77
N VAL A 63 1.52 0.06 4.70
CA VAL A 63 0.73 -1.16 4.47
C VAL A 63 0.90 -2.14 5.64
N ALA A 64 2.14 -2.40 6.06
CA ALA A 64 2.42 -3.27 7.20
C ALA A 64 1.82 -2.74 8.52
N MET A 65 1.85 -1.41 8.73
CA MET A 65 1.20 -0.75 9.86
C MET A 65 -0.30 -0.99 9.88
N ASN A 66 -0.97 -0.88 8.74
CA ASN A 66 -2.42 -1.12 8.62
C ASN A 66 -2.76 -2.57 8.97
N ILE A 67 -2.02 -3.57 8.42
CA ILE A 67 -2.22 -4.98 8.76
C ILE A 67 -2.06 -5.19 10.27
N LYS A 68 -1.01 -4.64 10.87
CA LYS A 68 -0.74 -4.77 12.30
C LYS A 68 -1.81 -4.13 13.16
N ALA A 69 -2.26 -2.93 12.83
CA ALA A 69 -3.30 -2.19 13.56
C ALA A 69 -4.65 -2.92 13.52
N LEU A 70 -4.94 -3.62 12.42
CA LEU A 70 -6.13 -4.45 12.24
C LEU A 70 -6.02 -5.82 12.93
N GLY A 71 -4.91 -6.11 13.60
CA GLY A 71 -4.69 -7.33 14.37
C GLY A 71 -4.04 -8.48 13.61
N GLY A 72 -3.74 -8.33 12.31
CA GLY A 72 -3.07 -9.35 11.50
C GLY A 72 -1.60 -9.56 11.85
N GLN A 73 -1.06 -10.68 11.39
CA GLN A 73 0.37 -10.96 11.45
C GLN A 73 1.02 -10.53 10.15
N VAL A 74 2.11 -9.76 10.25
CA VAL A 74 2.79 -9.20 9.09
C VAL A 74 4.30 -9.37 9.21
N GLY A 75 4.92 -9.87 8.13
CA GLY A 75 6.34 -9.74 7.85
C GLY A 75 6.54 -8.62 6.85
N LEU A 76 7.55 -7.77 7.04
CA LEU A 76 7.90 -6.72 6.09
C LEU A 76 9.32 -6.93 5.58
N GLN A 77 9.50 -6.87 4.27
CA GLN A 77 10.81 -6.92 3.63
C GLN A 77 11.00 -5.74 2.68
N SER A 78 12.14 -5.09 2.77
CA SER A 78 12.50 -3.94 1.94
C SER A 78 14.01 -3.67 1.96
N ILE A 79 14.41 -2.63 1.22
CA ILE A 79 15.78 -2.10 1.21
C ILE A 79 15.76 -0.68 1.76
N VAL A 80 16.75 -0.34 2.58
CA VAL A 80 16.96 1.00 3.14
C VAL A 80 18.43 1.38 3.01
N GLY A 81 18.72 2.65 3.04
CA GLY A 81 20.10 3.15 3.17
C GLY A 81 20.70 2.82 4.53
N CYS A 82 22.03 2.69 4.57
CA CYS A 82 22.80 2.64 5.82
C CYS A 82 22.99 4.08 6.36
N ASP A 83 21.88 4.77 6.62
CA ASP A 83 21.81 6.17 7.02
C ASP A 83 20.86 6.39 8.22
N ALA A 84 20.86 7.62 8.76
CA ALA A 84 20.04 7.98 9.92
C ALA A 84 18.53 7.78 9.68
N ALA A 85 18.07 7.92 8.41
CA ALA A 85 16.67 7.71 8.05
C ALA A 85 16.32 6.23 8.02
N GLY A 86 17.22 5.35 7.57
CA GLY A 86 17.08 3.89 7.65
C GLY A 86 17.04 3.40 9.10
N ASP A 87 17.87 3.96 9.95
CA ASP A 87 17.86 3.68 11.41
C ASP A 87 16.55 4.15 12.06
N GLU A 88 16.06 5.33 11.69
CA GLU A 88 14.78 5.85 12.19
C GLU A 88 13.61 4.97 11.76
N LEU A 89 13.56 4.57 10.48
CA LEU A 89 12.55 3.67 9.93
C LEU A 89 12.54 2.32 10.68
N SER A 90 13.73 1.73 10.89
CA SER A 90 13.90 0.49 11.65
C SER A 90 13.38 0.61 13.08
N ARG A 91 13.68 1.74 13.76
CA ARG A 91 13.21 2.02 15.12
C ARG A 91 11.69 2.17 15.19
N LEU A 92 11.07 2.86 14.21
CA LEU A 92 9.63 3.03 14.14
C LEU A 92 8.90 1.70 13.92
N LEU A 93 9.37 0.87 12.99
CA LEU A 93 8.84 -0.49 12.76
C LEU A 93 8.91 -1.36 14.00
N LYS A 94 10.06 -1.36 14.68
CA LYS A 94 10.25 -2.11 15.94
C LYS A 94 9.29 -1.64 17.04
N ARG A 95 9.10 -0.32 17.20
CA ARG A 95 8.15 0.25 18.16
C ARG A 95 6.70 -0.16 17.87
N SER A 96 6.37 -0.29 16.60
CA SER A 96 5.05 -0.73 16.14
C SER A 96 4.85 -2.25 16.22
N GLY A 97 5.85 -3.01 16.67
CA GLY A 97 5.79 -4.47 16.80
C GLY A 97 5.69 -5.18 15.45
N ILE A 98 6.22 -4.59 14.38
CA ILE A 98 6.28 -5.18 13.05
C ILE A 98 7.58 -5.97 12.91
N SER A 99 7.48 -7.24 12.49
CA SER A 99 8.64 -8.05 12.12
C SER A 99 9.13 -7.59 10.74
N ALA A 100 10.23 -6.83 10.72
CA ALA A 100 10.80 -6.31 9.49
C ALA A 100 12.20 -6.85 9.25
N ARG A 101 12.46 -7.30 8.01
CA ARG A 101 13.79 -7.69 7.53
C ARG A 101 14.21 -6.67 6.47
N LEU A 102 14.93 -5.65 6.91
CA LEU A 102 15.42 -4.57 6.05
C LEU A 102 16.86 -4.89 5.60
N VAL A 103 17.10 -4.80 4.31
CA VAL A 103 18.44 -4.91 3.71
C VAL A 103 19.07 -3.52 3.69
N GLY A 104 20.22 -3.36 4.35
CA GLY A 104 20.99 -2.12 4.31
C GLY A 104 21.80 -2.02 3.01
N ASP A 105 21.76 -0.88 2.35
CA ASP A 105 22.57 -0.55 1.17
C ASP A 105 23.39 0.72 1.45
N GLU A 106 24.74 0.61 1.44
CA GLU A 106 25.65 1.74 1.73
C GLU A 106 25.60 2.82 0.63
N GLY A 107 25.21 2.47 -0.58
CA GLY A 107 25.11 3.40 -1.71
C GLY A 107 23.75 4.10 -1.84
N LEU A 108 22.77 3.71 -1.02
CA LEU A 108 21.40 4.20 -1.09
C LEU A 108 21.14 5.25 -0.01
N ARG A 109 20.44 6.33 -0.37
CA ARG A 109 19.72 7.14 0.61
C ARG A 109 18.35 6.53 0.84
N THR A 110 17.99 6.35 2.11
CA THR A 110 16.62 5.91 2.44
C THR A 110 15.59 6.90 1.90
N THR A 111 14.58 6.39 1.23
CA THR A 111 13.54 7.23 0.63
C THR A 111 12.82 8.05 1.70
N MET A 112 12.79 9.37 1.52
CA MET A 112 12.09 10.31 2.41
C MET A 112 11.25 11.31 1.61
N LYS A 113 10.13 11.69 2.18
CA LYS A 113 9.26 12.77 1.68
C LYS A 113 9.05 13.80 2.78
N TRP A 114 9.66 14.96 2.62
CA TRP A 114 9.46 16.09 3.52
C TRP A 114 8.27 16.92 3.06
N ARG A 115 7.27 17.07 3.90
CA ARG A 115 6.10 17.90 3.65
C ARG A 115 6.14 19.12 4.55
N LEU A 116 6.26 20.30 3.94
CA LEU A 116 6.22 21.58 4.63
C LEU A 116 4.76 22.04 4.64
N VAL A 117 4.19 22.15 5.84
CA VAL A 117 2.75 22.43 6.04
C VAL A 117 2.59 23.70 6.87
N ALA A 118 1.88 24.68 6.34
CA ALA A 118 1.52 25.90 7.04
C ALA A 118 -0.01 25.99 7.15
N ARG A 119 -0.53 26.16 8.37
CA ARG A 119 -1.99 26.31 8.62
C ARG A 119 -2.84 25.25 7.91
N SER A 120 -2.43 24.00 8.03
CA SER A 120 -3.10 22.85 7.41
C SER A 120 -3.01 22.77 5.87
N GLN A 121 -2.22 23.64 5.23
CA GLN A 121 -1.97 23.60 3.79
C GLN A 121 -0.54 23.15 3.50
N GLN A 122 -0.38 22.12 2.66
CA GLN A 122 0.94 21.72 2.18
C GLN A 122 1.50 22.78 1.22
N MET A 123 2.61 23.41 1.61
CA MET A 123 3.29 24.45 0.85
C MET A 123 4.28 23.88 -0.16
N MET A 124 4.99 22.85 0.23
CA MET A 124 6.01 22.21 -0.59
C MET A 124 6.22 20.76 -0.15
N ARG A 125 6.72 19.94 -1.07
CA ARG A 125 7.26 18.60 -0.78
C ARG A 125 8.66 18.49 -1.38
N ALA A 126 9.62 17.96 -0.58
CA ALA A 126 10.95 17.60 -1.05
C ALA A 126 11.10 16.08 -0.94
N ASP A 127 11.41 15.43 -2.06
CA ASP A 127 11.55 13.98 -2.13
C ASP A 127 13.04 13.61 -2.27
N PHE A 128 13.50 12.69 -1.40
CA PHE A 128 14.84 12.09 -1.45
C PHE A 128 14.66 10.65 -1.91
N GLU A 129 15.19 10.33 -3.08
CA GLU A 129 14.95 9.06 -3.75
C GLU A 129 16.20 8.62 -4.51
N ASP A 130 16.66 7.40 -4.24
CA ASP A 130 17.73 6.74 -4.98
C ASP A 130 17.28 5.30 -5.32
N ARG A 131 18.04 4.61 -6.14
CA ARG A 131 17.76 3.21 -6.48
C ARG A 131 18.73 2.28 -5.78
N PRO A 132 18.24 1.14 -5.25
CA PRO A 132 19.10 0.13 -4.62
C PRO A 132 20.11 -0.48 -5.60
N GLY A 133 21.25 -0.87 -5.06
CA GLY A 133 22.28 -1.60 -5.77
C GLY A 133 21.94 -3.09 -5.96
N GLU A 134 22.55 -3.73 -6.94
CA GLU A 134 22.30 -5.14 -7.31
C GLU A 134 22.50 -6.11 -6.12
N LYS A 135 23.51 -5.88 -5.28
CA LYS A 135 23.78 -6.73 -4.10
C LYS A 135 22.61 -6.68 -3.10
N ALA A 136 22.06 -5.50 -2.83
CA ALA A 136 20.93 -5.34 -1.92
C ALA A 136 19.67 -6.00 -2.50
N LEU A 137 19.43 -5.88 -3.81
CA LEU A 137 18.34 -6.54 -4.52
C LEU A 137 18.45 -8.07 -4.44
N ALA A 138 19.63 -8.64 -4.68
CA ALA A 138 19.85 -10.08 -4.57
C ALA A 138 19.61 -10.58 -3.13
N THR A 139 20.06 -9.82 -2.13
CA THR A 139 19.84 -10.15 -0.71
C THR A 139 18.34 -10.08 -0.35
N LEU A 140 17.62 -9.07 -0.87
CA LEU A 140 16.17 -8.97 -0.67
C LEU A 140 15.44 -10.19 -1.26
N PHE A 141 15.81 -10.62 -2.46
CA PHE A 141 15.22 -11.81 -3.10
C PHE A 141 15.52 -13.09 -2.32
N GLU A 142 16.73 -13.23 -1.78
CA GLU A 142 17.09 -14.36 -0.90
C GLU A 142 16.23 -14.37 0.37
N HIS A 143 16.10 -13.23 1.04
CA HIS A 143 15.23 -13.08 2.22
C HIS A 143 13.77 -13.44 1.90
N PHE A 144 13.27 -12.93 0.77
CA PHE A 144 11.92 -13.23 0.30
C PHE A 144 11.72 -14.74 0.13
N SER A 145 12.65 -15.42 -0.54
CA SER A 145 12.59 -16.85 -0.78
C SER A 145 12.57 -17.67 0.51
N ASN A 146 13.35 -17.25 1.51
CA ASN A 146 13.49 -17.95 2.77
C ASN A 146 12.26 -17.81 3.69
N ASP A 147 11.61 -16.64 3.67
CA ASP A 147 10.49 -16.33 4.58
C ASP A 147 9.11 -16.66 3.99
N LEU A 148 9.06 -17.02 2.71
CA LEU A 148 7.81 -17.15 1.94
C LEU A 148 6.82 -18.14 2.57
N LEU A 149 7.30 -19.31 3.00
CA LEU A 149 6.46 -20.40 3.49
C LEU A 149 5.86 -20.17 4.88
N ASP A 150 6.32 -19.16 5.60
CA ASP A 150 5.78 -18.80 6.92
C ASP A 150 4.49 -17.95 6.80
N HIS A 151 4.08 -17.61 5.56
CA HIS A 151 2.98 -16.70 5.28
C HIS A 151 1.87 -17.37 4.46
N HIS A 152 0.67 -16.78 4.47
CA HIS A 152 -0.50 -17.25 3.74
C HIS A 152 -0.70 -16.50 2.41
N ALA A 153 -0.19 -15.27 2.32
CA ALA A 153 -0.22 -14.46 1.11
C ALA A 153 0.98 -13.52 1.06
N VAL A 154 1.32 -13.10 -0.16
CA VAL A 154 2.30 -12.06 -0.46
C VAL A 154 1.57 -10.81 -0.91
N LEU A 155 1.94 -9.67 -0.34
CA LEU A 155 1.52 -8.35 -0.79
C LEU A 155 2.73 -7.59 -1.31
N ILE A 156 2.71 -7.27 -2.60
CA ILE A 156 3.72 -6.47 -3.28
C ILE A 156 3.23 -5.01 -3.28
N SER A 157 3.95 -4.13 -2.58
CA SER A 157 3.64 -2.71 -2.47
C SER A 157 4.68 -1.90 -3.25
N ASP A 158 4.35 -1.57 -4.50
CA ASP A 158 5.25 -0.89 -5.43
C ASP A 158 5.04 0.62 -5.41
N TYR A 159 6.13 1.37 -5.19
CA TYR A 159 6.17 2.83 -5.27
C TYR A 159 7.19 3.32 -6.31
N ALA A 160 7.69 2.39 -7.15
CA ALA A 160 8.68 2.64 -8.19
C ALA A 160 9.99 3.25 -7.65
N LYS A 161 10.41 2.86 -6.42
CA LYS A 161 11.69 3.28 -5.82
C LYS A 161 12.81 2.27 -6.06
N GLY A 162 12.49 1.11 -6.63
CA GLY A 162 13.47 0.17 -7.17
C GLY A 162 13.71 -1.08 -6.35
N ALA A 163 13.09 -1.27 -5.18
CA ALA A 163 13.23 -2.52 -4.41
C ALA A 163 12.62 -3.73 -5.15
N LEU A 164 11.75 -3.51 -6.13
CA LEU A 164 10.96 -4.53 -6.82
C LEU A 164 11.41 -4.79 -8.26
N VAL A 165 12.71 -4.71 -8.55
CA VAL A 165 13.26 -5.02 -9.88
C VAL A 165 12.93 -6.47 -10.29
N ASP A 166 13.05 -7.42 -9.36
CA ASP A 166 12.82 -8.85 -9.58
C ASP A 166 11.38 -9.29 -9.24
N VAL A 167 10.42 -8.36 -9.26
CA VAL A 167 9.03 -8.61 -8.82
C VAL A 167 8.37 -9.78 -9.56
N GLN A 168 8.64 -9.96 -10.86
CA GLN A 168 8.07 -11.07 -11.63
C GLN A 168 8.59 -12.42 -11.14
N GLN A 169 9.86 -12.52 -10.76
CA GLN A 169 10.43 -13.72 -10.17
C GLN A 169 9.84 -13.99 -8.79
N MET A 170 9.63 -12.93 -7.98
CA MET A 170 8.95 -13.04 -6.68
C MET A 170 7.51 -13.57 -6.83
N ILE A 171 6.74 -13.04 -7.78
CA ILE A 171 5.39 -13.52 -8.09
C ILE A 171 5.43 -15.00 -8.49
N ALA A 172 6.29 -15.36 -9.43
CA ALA A 172 6.41 -16.75 -9.90
C ALA A 172 6.75 -17.71 -8.75
N LEU A 173 7.70 -17.34 -7.89
CA LEU A 173 8.10 -18.16 -6.74
C LEU A 173 6.96 -18.30 -5.71
N ALA A 174 6.25 -17.23 -5.39
CA ALA A 174 5.10 -17.27 -4.49
C ALA A 174 3.98 -18.17 -5.05
N LYS A 175 3.68 -18.06 -6.35
CA LYS A 175 2.69 -18.91 -7.03
C LYS A 175 3.08 -20.38 -7.06
N GLN A 176 4.35 -20.70 -7.30
CA GLN A 176 4.86 -22.09 -7.25
C GLN A 176 4.69 -22.72 -5.86
N ASN A 177 4.73 -21.91 -4.80
CA ASN A 177 4.51 -22.33 -3.42
C ASN A 177 3.02 -22.24 -2.99
N GLY A 178 2.10 -21.98 -3.92
CA GLY A 178 0.65 -21.98 -3.67
C GLY A 178 0.12 -20.75 -2.91
N LEU A 179 0.95 -19.71 -2.72
CA LEU A 179 0.52 -18.49 -2.05
C LEU A 179 -0.30 -17.59 -2.99
N LYS A 180 -1.19 -16.82 -2.38
CA LYS A 180 -1.88 -15.72 -3.07
C LYS A 180 -0.97 -14.50 -3.17
N VAL A 181 -0.96 -13.87 -4.36
CA VAL A 181 -0.16 -12.68 -4.61
C VAL A 181 -1.08 -11.50 -4.93
N LEU A 182 -1.01 -10.48 -4.10
CA LEU A 182 -1.69 -9.21 -4.31
C LEU A 182 -0.66 -8.13 -4.62
N VAL A 183 -0.99 -7.21 -5.51
CA VAL A 183 -0.09 -6.14 -5.91
C VAL A 183 -0.80 -4.80 -5.83
N ASP A 184 -0.21 -3.85 -5.11
CA ASP A 184 -0.49 -2.43 -5.26
C ASP A 184 0.48 -1.87 -6.31
N PRO A 185 0.00 -1.63 -7.55
CA PRO A 185 0.88 -1.42 -8.69
C PRO A 185 1.33 0.03 -8.81
N LYS A 186 2.52 0.24 -9.41
CA LYS A 186 3.04 1.57 -9.76
C LYS A 186 3.77 1.56 -11.09
N GLY A 187 3.75 2.71 -11.77
CA GLY A 187 4.46 2.92 -13.02
C GLY A 187 3.59 2.74 -14.26
N HIS A 188 4.26 2.65 -15.42
CA HIS A 188 3.63 2.64 -16.74
C HIS A 188 3.70 1.27 -17.44
N ASP A 189 4.12 0.25 -16.72
CA ASP A 189 4.23 -1.12 -17.22
C ASP A 189 3.76 -2.12 -16.17
N PHE A 190 2.62 -2.76 -16.44
CA PHE A 190 2.06 -3.80 -15.57
C PHE A 190 2.49 -5.21 -16.00
N SER A 191 3.26 -5.36 -17.08
CA SER A 191 3.77 -6.67 -17.52
C SER A 191 4.63 -7.35 -16.44
N LYS A 192 5.30 -6.55 -15.61
CA LYS A 192 6.10 -7.01 -14.47
C LYS A 192 5.26 -7.70 -13.37
N TYR A 193 3.93 -7.52 -13.36
CA TYR A 193 3.03 -8.16 -12.39
C TYR A 193 2.30 -9.38 -12.94
N LYS A 194 2.73 -9.90 -14.08
CA LYS A 194 2.16 -11.09 -14.72
C LYS A 194 2.04 -12.24 -13.71
N GLY A 195 0.86 -12.89 -13.70
CA GLY A 195 0.56 -14.03 -12.82
C GLY A 195 0.06 -13.66 -11.42
N ALA A 196 -0.10 -12.38 -11.09
CA ALA A 196 -0.68 -11.96 -9.80
C ALA A 196 -2.14 -12.41 -9.66
N ASP A 197 -2.59 -12.74 -8.45
CA ASP A 197 -3.99 -13.08 -8.21
C ASP A 197 -4.88 -11.83 -8.18
N LEU A 198 -4.36 -10.71 -7.71
CA LEU A 198 -5.07 -9.43 -7.62
C LEU A 198 -4.14 -8.25 -7.83
N ILE A 199 -4.58 -7.25 -8.60
CA ILE A 199 -3.96 -5.93 -8.64
C ILE A 199 -4.96 -4.85 -8.27
N THR A 200 -4.49 -3.75 -7.64
CA THR A 200 -5.35 -2.67 -7.14
C THR A 200 -4.99 -1.29 -7.67
N PRO A 201 -4.97 -1.08 -8.99
CA PRO A 201 -4.67 0.23 -9.55
C PRO A 201 -5.73 1.27 -9.18
N ASN A 202 -5.32 2.53 -9.06
CA ASN A 202 -6.25 3.64 -9.11
C ASN A 202 -6.61 4.01 -10.56
N ARG A 203 -7.59 4.92 -10.72
CA ARG A 203 -8.08 5.34 -12.04
C ARG A 203 -6.97 5.88 -12.94
N GLN A 204 -6.08 6.70 -12.38
CA GLN A 204 -4.99 7.32 -13.14
C GLN A 204 -3.95 6.28 -13.57
N GLU A 205 -3.56 5.38 -12.69
CA GLU A 205 -2.63 4.29 -12.99
C GLU A 205 -3.19 3.38 -14.09
N LEU A 206 -4.46 2.98 -13.96
CA LEU A 206 -5.10 2.15 -14.97
C LEU A 206 -5.20 2.87 -16.32
N MET A 207 -5.57 4.18 -16.34
CA MET A 207 -5.60 4.98 -17.58
C MET A 207 -4.24 5.02 -18.30
N HIS A 208 -3.15 5.09 -17.58
CA HIS A 208 -1.82 5.06 -18.19
C HIS A 208 -1.51 3.74 -18.91
N ILE A 209 -2.10 2.63 -18.46
CA ILE A 209 -1.87 1.30 -19.03
C ILE A 209 -2.79 0.99 -20.19
N ILE A 210 -4.11 1.18 -20.02
CA ILE A 210 -5.12 0.77 -21.01
C ILE A 210 -5.64 1.94 -21.86
N GLY A 211 -5.14 3.15 -21.61
CA GLY A 211 -5.66 4.37 -22.20
C GLY A 211 -7.04 4.79 -21.65
N PRO A 212 -7.57 5.94 -22.10
CA PRO A 212 -8.86 6.43 -21.65
C PRO A 212 -10.00 5.51 -22.11
N TRP A 213 -11.13 5.55 -21.40
CA TRP A 213 -12.37 4.85 -21.74
C TRP A 213 -13.57 5.81 -21.71
N GLN A 214 -14.57 5.54 -22.54
CA GLN A 214 -15.75 6.40 -22.70
C GLN A 214 -16.90 6.01 -21.78
N ASP A 215 -17.03 4.70 -21.52
CA ASP A 215 -18.11 4.11 -20.72
C ASP A 215 -17.62 2.85 -19.98
N GLU A 216 -18.50 2.31 -19.16
CA GLU A 216 -18.19 1.15 -18.31
C GLU A 216 -18.03 -0.16 -19.10
N ASP A 217 -18.64 -0.28 -20.26
CA ASP A 217 -18.50 -1.48 -21.11
C ASP A 217 -17.14 -1.48 -21.79
N GLN A 218 -16.68 -0.33 -22.29
CA GLN A 218 -15.33 -0.16 -22.81
C GLN A 218 -14.27 -0.39 -21.73
N LEU A 219 -14.48 0.13 -20.50
CA LEU A 219 -13.61 -0.14 -19.37
C LEU A 219 -13.51 -1.64 -19.10
N ARG A 220 -14.65 -2.34 -19.00
CA ARG A 220 -14.70 -3.79 -18.77
C ARG A 220 -13.92 -4.55 -19.84
N MET A 221 -14.17 -4.25 -21.11
CA MET A 221 -13.46 -4.89 -22.22
C MET A 221 -11.94 -4.72 -22.13
N LYS A 222 -11.47 -3.49 -21.90
CA LYS A 222 -10.03 -3.19 -21.78
C LYS A 222 -9.38 -3.84 -20.56
N VAL A 223 -10.08 -3.86 -19.41
CA VAL A 223 -9.60 -4.52 -18.20
C VAL A 223 -9.53 -6.03 -18.41
N THR A 224 -10.53 -6.64 -19.04
CA THR A 224 -10.50 -8.08 -19.36
C THR A 224 -9.30 -8.40 -20.25
N GLN A 225 -9.08 -7.64 -21.33
CA GLN A 225 -7.92 -7.82 -22.21
C GLN A 225 -6.58 -7.69 -21.47
N LEU A 226 -6.45 -6.72 -20.56
CA LEU A 226 -5.27 -6.56 -19.74
C LEU A 226 -5.06 -7.78 -18.84
N CYS A 227 -6.08 -8.19 -18.10
CA CYS A 227 -6.00 -9.32 -17.18
C CYS A 227 -5.65 -10.62 -17.92
N ASP A 228 -6.29 -10.89 -19.06
CA ASP A 228 -6.02 -12.08 -19.88
C ASP A 228 -4.58 -12.07 -20.42
N SER A 229 -4.07 -10.92 -20.90
CA SER A 229 -2.72 -10.79 -21.44
C SER A 229 -1.63 -11.00 -20.40
N LEU A 230 -1.91 -10.68 -19.13
CA LEU A 230 -0.97 -10.73 -18.02
C LEU A 230 -1.22 -11.91 -17.08
N ASP A 231 -2.18 -12.79 -17.37
CA ASP A 231 -2.58 -13.88 -16.47
C ASP A 231 -2.90 -13.37 -15.05
N ILE A 232 -3.57 -12.22 -14.96
CA ILE A 232 -4.03 -11.62 -13.72
C ILE A 232 -5.47 -12.05 -13.47
N ARG A 233 -5.71 -12.70 -12.33
CA ARG A 233 -7.03 -13.28 -12.05
C ARG A 233 -8.10 -12.25 -11.76
N SER A 234 -7.77 -11.17 -11.05
CA SER A 234 -8.72 -10.16 -10.60
C SER A 234 -8.08 -8.78 -10.58
N LEU A 235 -8.91 -7.75 -10.82
CA LEU A 235 -8.51 -6.35 -10.68
C LEU A 235 -9.55 -5.61 -9.84
N VAL A 236 -9.10 -4.91 -8.79
CA VAL A 236 -9.93 -3.95 -8.04
C VAL A 236 -9.48 -2.54 -8.41
N LEU A 237 -10.30 -1.84 -9.18
CA LEU A 237 -10.09 -0.44 -9.52
C LEU A 237 -10.58 0.44 -8.39
N THR A 238 -9.68 1.21 -7.76
CA THR A 238 -10.04 2.25 -6.79
C THR A 238 -10.41 3.53 -7.54
N ARG A 239 -11.55 4.15 -7.18
CA ARG A 239 -12.16 5.28 -7.91
C ARG A 239 -12.42 6.50 -7.04
N ALA A 240 -11.65 6.65 -5.95
CA ALA A 240 -11.81 7.74 -4.99
C ALA A 240 -13.26 7.88 -4.49
N GLU A 241 -13.91 9.02 -4.71
CA GLU A 241 -15.27 9.32 -4.31
C GLU A 241 -16.35 8.44 -4.97
N GLU A 242 -16.03 7.77 -6.08
CA GLU A 242 -16.93 6.80 -6.73
C GLU A 242 -16.88 5.41 -6.04
N GLY A 243 -15.91 5.17 -5.14
CA GLY A 243 -15.74 3.88 -4.47
C GLY A 243 -14.79 2.93 -5.19
N MET A 244 -15.16 1.68 -5.42
CA MET A 244 -14.29 0.70 -6.08
C MET A 244 -15.06 -0.31 -6.93
N THR A 245 -14.38 -0.84 -7.95
CA THR A 245 -14.97 -1.83 -8.86
C THR A 245 -14.06 -3.05 -8.97
N LEU A 246 -14.60 -4.22 -8.67
CA LEU A 246 -13.97 -5.50 -8.90
C LEU A 246 -14.27 -5.98 -10.32
N PHE A 247 -13.25 -6.44 -11.02
CA PHE A 247 -13.31 -7.15 -12.29
C PHE A 247 -12.76 -8.56 -12.11
N GLU A 248 -13.57 -9.55 -12.39
CA GLU A 248 -13.20 -10.97 -12.49
C GLU A 248 -13.71 -11.51 -13.85
N PRO A 249 -13.24 -12.65 -14.34
CA PRO A 249 -13.59 -13.14 -15.68
C PRO A 249 -15.10 -13.18 -15.98
N GLU A 250 -15.89 -13.62 -14.99
CA GLU A 250 -17.34 -13.84 -15.17
C GLU A 250 -18.22 -12.75 -14.56
N ARG A 251 -17.64 -11.85 -13.75
CA ARG A 251 -18.44 -10.84 -13.04
C ARG A 251 -17.71 -9.51 -12.85
N ARG A 252 -18.52 -8.48 -12.74
CA ARG A 252 -18.13 -7.15 -12.32
C ARG A 252 -19.00 -6.75 -11.12
N VAL A 253 -18.37 -6.24 -10.07
CA VAL A 253 -19.07 -5.73 -8.88
C VAL A 253 -18.57 -4.33 -8.58
N HIS A 254 -19.49 -3.37 -8.50
CA HIS A 254 -19.18 -1.99 -8.09
C HIS A 254 -19.74 -1.73 -6.70
N LEU A 255 -18.92 -1.17 -5.82
CA LEU A 255 -19.31 -0.69 -4.49
C LEU A 255 -19.09 0.83 -4.45
N PRO A 256 -20.15 1.61 -4.19
CA PRO A 256 -20.04 3.06 -4.06
C PRO A 256 -19.25 3.41 -2.80
N ALA A 257 -18.56 4.56 -2.81
CA ALA A 257 -17.86 5.06 -1.64
C ALA A 257 -18.85 5.40 -0.51
N GLN A 258 -18.36 5.30 0.73
CA GLN A 258 -19.09 5.84 1.86
C GLN A 258 -19.00 7.36 1.83
N GLN A 259 -20.12 8.04 2.09
CA GLN A 259 -20.14 9.49 2.23
C GLN A 259 -19.55 9.87 3.58
N VAL A 260 -18.35 10.43 3.56
CA VAL A 260 -17.61 10.91 4.73
C VAL A 260 -16.98 12.27 4.44
N GLU A 261 -16.75 13.06 5.48
CA GLU A 261 -15.95 14.26 5.36
C GLU A 261 -14.48 13.86 5.18
N ILE A 262 -13.86 14.32 4.07
CA ILE A 262 -12.48 13.96 3.73
C ILE A 262 -11.54 14.93 4.42
N ALA A 263 -10.70 14.41 5.29
CA ALA A 263 -9.60 15.15 5.92
C ALA A 263 -8.29 15.01 5.11
N ASP A 264 -7.93 13.76 4.72
CA ASP A 264 -6.73 13.47 3.95
C ASP A 264 -6.88 12.12 3.22
N VAL A 265 -6.48 12.06 1.96
CA VAL A 265 -6.54 10.83 1.15
C VAL A 265 -5.23 10.01 1.19
N THR A 266 -4.20 10.53 1.89
CA THR A 266 -2.88 9.89 1.96
C THR A 266 -2.95 8.54 2.65
N GLY A 267 -2.46 7.49 1.99
CA GLY A 267 -2.45 6.12 2.54
C GLY A 267 -3.78 5.37 2.47
N ALA A 268 -4.83 5.95 1.85
CA ALA A 268 -6.10 5.24 1.68
C ALA A 268 -5.95 3.96 0.84
N GLY A 269 -5.15 3.99 -0.23
CA GLY A 269 -4.79 2.82 -1.03
C GLY A 269 -4.09 1.75 -0.20
N ASP A 270 -3.13 2.14 0.65
CA ASP A 270 -2.42 1.24 1.55
C ASP A 270 -3.36 0.53 2.51
N THR A 271 -4.33 1.25 3.07
CA THR A 271 -5.36 0.69 3.95
C THR A 271 -6.26 -0.30 3.20
N VAL A 272 -6.70 0.06 2.00
CA VAL A 272 -7.53 -0.81 1.14
C VAL A 272 -6.83 -2.11 0.82
N ILE A 273 -5.58 -2.04 0.31
CA ILE A 273 -4.84 -3.25 -0.07
C ILE A 273 -4.46 -4.10 1.15
N ALA A 274 -4.17 -3.49 2.32
CA ALA A 274 -3.91 -4.20 3.56
C ALA A 274 -5.12 -5.05 3.99
N VAL A 275 -6.33 -4.47 3.98
CA VAL A 275 -7.57 -5.21 4.31
C VAL A 275 -7.81 -6.34 3.29
N LEU A 276 -7.66 -6.07 2.00
CA LEU A 276 -7.81 -7.09 0.96
C LEU A 276 -6.83 -8.24 1.18
N ALA A 277 -5.56 -7.93 1.45
CA ALA A 277 -4.52 -8.95 1.64
C ALA A 277 -4.80 -9.83 2.87
N MET A 278 -5.19 -9.25 4.00
CA MET A 278 -5.53 -9.98 5.21
C MET A 278 -6.69 -10.95 4.98
N LEU A 279 -7.76 -10.49 4.35
CA LEU A 279 -8.97 -11.28 4.14
C LEU A 279 -8.77 -12.36 3.08
N VAL A 280 -8.05 -12.05 1.99
CA VAL A 280 -7.67 -13.04 0.97
C VAL A 280 -6.73 -14.10 1.55
N ALA A 281 -5.76 -13.70 2.38
CA ALA A 281 -4.86 -14.63 3.09
C ALA A 281 -5.63 -15.60 4.01
N SER A 282 -6.77 -15.16 4.56
CA SER A 282 -7.64 -15.96 5.41
C SER A 282 -8.74 -16.71 4.64
N GLY A 283 -8.71 -16.71 3.29
CA GLY A 283 -9.66 -17.43 2.45
C GLY A 283 -11.03 -16.77 2.29
N VAL A 284 -11.19 -15.51 2.68
CA VAL A 284 -12.44 -14.76 2.50
C VAL A 284 -12.63 -14.45 1.00
N PRO A 285 -13.83 -14.69 0.42
CA PRO A 285 -14.11 -14.36 -0.96
C PRO A 285 -13.89 -12.86 -1.26
N LEU A 286 -13.30 -12.56 -2.42
CA LEU A 286 -12.82 -11.21 -2.75
C LEU A 286 -13.91 -10.13 -2.70
N VAL A 287 -15.16 -10.46 -3.08
CA VAL A 287 -16.29 -9.51 -2.99
C VAL A 287 -16.55 -9.06 -1.54
N HIS A 288 -16.50 -9.99 -0.59
CA HIS A 288 -16.69 -9.66 0.83
C HIS A 288 -15.46 -8.90 1.38
N ALA A 289 -14.26 -9.31 0.98
CA ALA A 289 -13.04 -8.58 1.31
C ALA A 289 -13.10 -7.13 0.80
N MET A 290 -13.58 -6.92 -0.42
CA MET A 290 -13.75 -5.60 -1.04
C MET A 290 -14.77 -4.74 -0.27
N THR A 291 -15.84 -5.31 0.26
CA THR A 291 -16.83 -4.56 1.06
C THR A 291 -16.18 -3.96 2.32
N LEU A 292 -15.38 -4.75 3.03
CA LEU A 292 -14.64 -4.26 4.20
C LEU A 292 -13.52 -3.30 3.82
N ALA A 293 -12.81 -3.55 2.73
CA ALA A 293 -11.77 -2.67 2.23
C ALA A 293 -12.34 -1.29 1.82
N ASN A 294 -13.52 -1.27 1.19
CA ASN A 294 -14.22 -0.02 0.83
C ASN A 294 -14.62 0.78 2.08
N ARG A 295 -15.13 0.09 3.10
CA ARG A 295 -15.42 0.70 4.41
C ARG A 295 -14.16 1.27 5.05
N ALA A 296 -13.06 0.50 5.05
CA ALA A 296 -11.78 0.93 5.61
C ALA A 296 -11.24 2.18 4.90
N GLY A 297 -11.29 2.21 3.56
CA GLY A 297 -10.93 3.38 2.76
C GLY A 297 -11.74 4.63 3.16
N GLY A 298 -13.06 4.49 3.31
CA GLY A 298 -13.92 5.58 3.77
C GLY A 298 -13.59 6.07 5.18
N LEU A 299 -13.31 5.16 6.11
CA LEU A 299 -12.95 5.53 7.49
C LEU A 299 -11.58 6.21 7.61
N VAL A 300 -10.60 5.76 6.81
CA VAL A 300 -9.24 6.30 6.94
C VAL A 300 -9.10 7.70 6.33
N VAL A 301 -9.84 8.02 5.26
CA VAL A 301 -9.78 9.38 4.65
C VAL A 301 -10.38 10.47 5.53
N ALA A 302 -11.13 10.11 6.57
CA ALA A 302 -11.60 11.05 7.60
C ALA A 302 -10.52 11.37 8.65
N LYS A 303 -9.34 10.74 8.58
CA LYS A 303 -8.20 10.98 9.47
C LYS A 303 -7.09 11.72 8.72
N PHE A 304 -6.25 12.46 9.44
CA PHE A 304 -5.16 13.23 8.83
C PHE A 304 -3.89 12.38 8.65
N GLY A 305 -3.26 12.47 7.48
CA GLY A 305 -2.02 11.79 7.09
C GLY A 305 -2.17 10.27 6.93
N THR A 306 -1.05 9.54 6.99
CA THR A 306 -1.03 8.08 6.94
C THR A 306 -1.52 7.48 8.25
N ALA A 307 -2.85 7.53 8.45
CA ALA A 307 -3.52 6.99 9.63
C ALA A 307 -3.82 5.49 9.47
N THR A 308 -3.99 4.79 10.60
CA THR A 308 -4.42 3.39 10.64
C THR A 308 -5.79 3.24 11.29
N LEU A 309 -6.42 2.09 11.09
CA LEU A 309 -7.68 1.70 11.71
C LEU A 309 -7.45 0.51 12.64
N SER A 310 -8.15 0.48 13.77
CA SER A 310 -8.29 -0.74 14.56
C SER A 310 -9.37 -1.65 13.98
N ALA A 311 -9.34 -2.93 14.34
CA ALA A 311 -10.40 -3.87 13.97
C ALA A 311 -11.77 -3.41 14.54
N THR A 312 -11.79 -2.85 15.74
CA THR A 312 -12.99 -2.28 16.37
C THR A 312 -13.59 -1.15 15.54
N GLU A 313 -12.78 -0.19 15.08
CA GLU A 313 -13.26 0.90 14.20
C GLU A 313 -13.80 0.36 12.88
N LEU A 314 -13.09 -0.59 12.27
CA LEU A 314 -13.49 -1.16 10.98
C LEU A 314 -14.78 -1.97 11.08
N LEU A 315 -14.93 -2.77 12.11
CA LEU A 315 -16.07 -3.69 12.25
C LEU A 315 -17.28 -3.04 12.94
N GLY A 316 -17.08 -1.90 13.61
CA GLY A 316 -18.15 -1.19 14.34
C GLY A 316 -18.57 -1.92 15.61
N ALA A 317 -17.60 -2.60 16.25
CA ALA A 317 -17.82 -3.40 17.47
C ALA A 317 -17.41 -2.63 18.72
#